data_40fd928134c8df4e450b645f412c6583
#
_entry.id   40fd928134c8df4e450b645f412c6583
#
_cell.length_a   1.000
_cell.length_b   1.000
_cell.length_c   1.000
_cell.angle_alpha   90.00
_cell.angle_beta   90.00
_cell.angle_gamma   90.00
#
_symmetry.space_group_name_H-M   'P 1'
#
loop_
_entity.id
_entity.type
_entity.pdbx_description
1 polymer ?
#
loop_
_entity_poly.entity_id
_entity_poly.type
_entity_poly.pdbx_seq_one_letter_code
_entity_poly.pdbx_strand_id
1 'polypeptide(L)'
;IWSRLVGSEMCIRDRAYTSHALSAHTDNPYRRPIPGIQLLHCIKNDSVGGNSTLTDGFSVAKFMKKKFPKYFNLLNSIKVRFTYQDSKTILENWGETIELNSDGSIKRVRLSPRLDYVPVLKKDKLDQFYKARSLFIKLCNSKKFMIEFKLKPGDIMIMDNYRTLHGRTSYNMSIGERHLQGCYVDHDSVESNMKYLKRKFSL
;
A
#
# COMPACT_ATOMS: atom_id res chain seq x y z
N ILE A 1 -19.13 -15.99 -8.10
CA ILE A 1 -17.75 -15.43 -8.20
C ILE A 1 -17.75 -13.89 -8.05
N TRP A 2 -18.87 -13.21 -8.31
CA TRP A 2 -18.96 -11.73 -8.32
C TRP A 2 -19.11 -11.07 -6.94
N SER A 3 -19.31 -11.83 -5.87
CA SER A 3 -19.66 -11.29 -4.53
C SER A 3 -18.49 -10.76 -3.70
N ARG A 4 -17.24 -10.80 -4.20
CA ARG A 4 -16.04 -10.34 -3.46
C ARG A 4 -15.20 -9.28 -4.16
N LEU A 5 -15.67 -8.71 -5.26
CA LEU A 5 -15.10 -7.50 -5.82
C LEU A 5 -15.60 -6.32 -4.96
N VAL A 6 -14.81 -5.86 -4.04
CA VAL A 6 -15.10 -4.65 -3.29
C VAL A 6 -14.71 -3.46 -4.15
N GLY A 7 -15.67 -2.95 -4.93
CA GLY A 7 -15.57 -1.61 -5.48
C GLY A 7 -15.63 -0.62 -4.32
N SER A 8 -14.54 0.04 -3.98
CA SER A 8 -14.60 1.14 -3.03
C SER A 8 -15.04 2.40 -3.78
N GLU A 9 -16.25 2.89 -3.48
CA GLU A 9 -16.52 4.31 -3.66
C GLU A 9 -15.58 5.07 -2.72
N MET A 10 -14.46 5.51 -3.27
CA MET A 10 -13.51 6.32 -2.54
C MET A 10 -14.07 7.74 -2.41
N CYS A 11 -14.08 8.24 -1.19
CA CYS A 11 -14.55 9.59 -0.87
C CYS A 11 -13.86 10.67 -1.73
N ILE A 12 -14.63 11.59 -2.33
CA ILE A 12 -14.16 12.71 -3.16
C ILE A 12 -13.10 13.59 -2.46
N ARG A 13 -12.96 13.50 -1.14
CA ARG A 13 -11.93 14.20 -0.34
C ARG A 13 -10.59 13.48 -0.25
N ASP A 14 -10.46 12.26 -0.76
CA ASP A 14 -9.16 11.58 -0.77
C ASP A 14 -8.24 12.21 -1.83
N ARG A 15 -6.95 12.40 -1.49
CA ARG A 15 -5.91 12.85 -2.43
C ARG A 15 -5.79 11.98 -3.67
N ALA A 16 -6.30 10.76 -3.65
CA ALA A 16 -6.38 9.90 -4.82
C ALA A 16 -7.12 10.55 -6.00
N TYR A 17 -8.11 11.42 -5.71
CA TYR A 17 -8.88 12.17 -6.70
C TYR A 17 -8.37 13.58 -6.98
N THR A 18 -7.27 13.98 -6.37
CA THR A 18 -6.63 15.28 -6.63
C THR A 18 -5.46 15.11 -7.61
N SER A 19 -4.97 16.21 -8.16
CA SER A 19 -3.78 16.24 -9.03
C SER A 19 -2.45 16.17 -8.27
N HIS A 20 -2.48 16.22 -6.94
CA HIS A 20 -1.27 16.19 -6.12
C HIS A 20 -0.57 14.83 -6.17
N ALA A 21 0.75 14.86 -5.98
CA ALA A 21 1.54 13.65 -5.84
C ALA A 21 1.07 12.81 -4.64
N LEU A 22 1.08 11.49 -4.83
CA LEU A 22 0.87 10.50 -3.78
C LEU A 22 2.20 9.79 -3.52
N SER A 23 2.73 9.95 -2.31
CA SER A 23 3.91 9.19 -1.88
C SER A 23 3.58 7.70 -1.74
N ALA A 24 4.61 6.86 -1.77
CA ALA A 24 4.48 5.42 -1.62
C ALA A 24 3.63 5.03 -0.39
N HIS A 25 2.59 4.24 -0.61
CA HIS A 25 1.65 3.76 0.42
C HIS A 25 1.07 2.39 0.05
N THR A 26 0.48 1.72 1.03
CA THR A 26 -0.38 0.55 0.85
C THR A 26 -1.83 0.96 1.04
N ASP A 27 -2.73 0.33 0.30
CA ASP A 27 -4.15 0.68 0.35
C ASP A 27 -4.90 0.01 1.50
N ASN A 28 -5.81 0.77 2.08
CA ASN A 28 -6.84 0.33 3.03
C ASN A 28 -6.30 -0.48 4.23
N PRO A 29 -5.20 -0.09 4.90
CA PRO A 29 -4.65 -0.84 6.04
C PRO A 29 -5.59 -0.87 7.26
N TYR A 30 -6.64 -0.06 7.26
CA TYR A 30 -7.68 0.01 8.27
C TYR A 30 -8.78 -1.07 8.11
N ARG A 31 -8.82 -1.80 6.99
CA ARG A 31 -9.80 -2.88 6.76
C ARG A 31 -9.40 -4.19 7.42
N ARG A 32 -10.40 -5.05 7.65
CA ARG A 32 -10.26 -6.44 8.13
C ARG A 32 -11.15 -7.37 7.30
N PRO A 33 -10.60 -8.18 6.38
CA PRO A 33 -9.18 -8.27 6.02
C PRO A 33 -8.68 -7.03 5.28
N ILE A 34 -7.36 -6.82 5.30
CA ILE A 34 -6.70 -5.85 4.41
C ILE A 34 -6.79 -6.41 2.98
N PRO A 35 -7.13 -5.61 1.95
CA PRO A 35 -7.15 -6.08 0.58
C PRO A 35 -5.79 -6.67 0.16
N GLY A 36 -5.82 -7.85 -0.46
CA GLY A 36 -4.63 -8.60 -0.83
C GLY A 36 -4.02 -8.12 -2.15
N ILE A 37 -4.76 -8.30 -3.23
CA ILE A 37 -4.33 -7.92 -4.58
C ILE A 37 -5.09 -6.67 -5.00
N GLN A 38 -4.36 -5.70 -5.55
CA GLN A 38 -4.93 -4.50 -6.15
C GLN A 38 -4.72 -4.52 -7.66
N LEU A 39 -5.76 -4.16 -8.39
CA LEU A 39 -5.71 -3.94 -9.83
C LEU A 39 -6.03 -2.48 -10.11
N LEU A 40 -5.23 -1.85 -10.98
CA LEU A 40 -5.48 -0.50 -11.48
C LEU A 40 -5.48 -0.53 -13.01
N HIS A 41 -6.66 -0.37 -13.61
CA HIS A 41 -6.85 -0.31 -15.04
C HIS A 41 -6.78 1.14 -15.50
N CYS A 42 -5.93 1.41 -16.47
CA CYS A 42 -5.80 2.72 -17.10
C CYS A 42 -6.83 2.88 -18.22
N ILE A 43 -7.84 3.70 -17.99
CA ILE A 43 -8.85 4.04 -19.00
C ILE A 43 -8.33 5.17 -19.90
N LYS A 44 -7.76 6.22 -19.27
CA LYS A 44 -7.21 7.39 -19.96
C LYS A 44 -6.03 7.95 -19.17
N ASN A 45 -4.97 8.38 -19.84
CA ASN A 45 -3.79 8.96 -19.17
C ASN A 45 -2.95 9.79 -20.16
N ASP A 46 -3.53 10.83 -20.70
CA ASP A 46 -2.90 11.79 -21.62
C ASP A 46 -2.47 13.10 -20.90
N SER A 47 -2.69 13.20 -19.60
CA SER A 47 -2.22 14.33 -18.79
C SER A 47 -0.68 14.41 -18.74
N VAL A 48 -0.15 15.61 -18.57
CA VAL A 48 1.27 15.84 -18.29
C VAL A 48 1.56 15.47 -16.82
N GLY A 49 2.52 14.60 -16.57
CA GLY A 49 2.80 13.99 -15.26
C GLY A 49 1.91 12.79 -14.97
N GLY A 50 1.59 12.55 -13.71
CA GLY A 50 0.72 11.44 -13.29
C GLY A 50 1.35 10.06 -13.47
N ASN A 51 2.67 9.96 -13.51
CA ASN A 51 3.38 8.69 -13.58
C ASN A 51 3.08 7.85 -12.34
N SER A 52 2.84 6.58 -12.54
CA SER A 52 2.70 5.61 -11.45
C SER A 52 4.07 5.30 -10.86
N THR A 53 4.13 5.10 -9.55
CA THR A 53 5.35 4.67 -8.87
C THR A 53 5.09 3.37 -8.11
N LEU A 54 6.07 2.47 -8.11
CA LEU A 54 6.03 1.22 -7.35
C LEU A 54 7.32 1.02 -6.56
N THR A 55 7.16 0.48 -5.36
CA THR A 55 8.28 0.13 -4.48
C THR A 55 8.05 -1.25 -3.86
N ASP A 56 9.04 -2.15 -3.95
CA ASP A 56 9.02 -3.40 -3.21
C ASP A 56 9.32 -3.13 -1.73
N GLY A 57 8.28 -3.06 -0.92
CA GLY A 57 8.37 -2.83 0.52
C GLY A 57 9.15 -3.90 1.27
N PHE A 58 9.15 -5.15 0.77
CA PHE A 58 9.95 -6.24 1.36
C PHE A 58 11.44 -6.00 1.15
N SER A 59 11.84 -5.50 -0.02
CA SER A 59 13.24 -5.13 -0.29
C SER A 59 13.70 -3.98 0.61
N VAL A 60 12.86 -2.97 0.82
CA VAL A 60 13.14 -1.88 1.77
C VAL A 60 13.26 -2.40 3.20
N ALA A 61 12.33 -3.25 3.64
CA ALA A 61 12.35 -3.83 4.98
C ALA A 61 13.59 -4.72 5.21
N LYS A 62 13.97 -5.56 4.23
CA LYS A 62 15.21 -6.36 4.28
C LYS A 62 16.46 -5.49 4.36
N PHE A 63 16.49 -4.40 3.60
CA PHE A 63 17.59 -3.43 3.66
C PHE A 63 17.68 -2.79 5.05
N MET A 64 16.54 -2.37 5.63
CA MET A 64 16.50 -1.82 6.99
C MET A 64 16.92 -2.85 8.04
N LYS A 65 16.47 -4.10 7.95
CA LYS A 65 16.90 -5.19 8.83
C LYS A 65 18.42 -5.33 8.86
N LYS A 66 19.05 -5.24 7.68
CA LYS A 66 20.51 -5.37 7.54
C LYS A 66 21.29 -4.12 7.99
N LYS A 67 20.82 -2.91 7.64
CA LYS A 67 21.58 -1.67 7.83
C LYS A 67 21.16 -0.85 9.06
N PHE A 68 19.93 -0.98 9.49
CA PHE A 68 19.33 -0.23 10.59
C PHE A 68 18.49 -1.13 11.52
N PRO A 69 19.07 -2.20 12.09
CA PRO A 69 18.31 -3.23 12.81
C PRO A 69 17.50 -2.66 13.99
N LYS A 70 18.00 -1.66 14.70
CA LYS A 70 17.24 -0.98 15.76
C LYS A 70 15.95 -0.34 15.24
N TYR A 71 15.99 0.33 14.10
CA TYR A 71 14.81 0.94 13.47
C TYR A 71 13.86 -0.11 12.88
N PHE A 72 14.40 -1.15 12.27
CA PHE A 72 13.58 -2.28 11.82
C PHE A 72 12.79 -2.89 12.99
N ASN A 73 13.44 -3.14 14.13
CA ASN A 73 12.79 -3.70 15.32
C ASN A 73 11.68 -2.80 15.88
N LEU A 74 11.83 -1.48 15.83
CA LEU A 74 10.78 -0.55 16.22
C LEU A 74 9.56 -0.66 15.29
N LEU A 75 9.77 -0.72 13.97
CA LEU A 75 8.70 -0.83 12.98
C LEU A 75 8.00 -2.20 12.99
N ASN A 76 8.66 -3.23 13.47
CA ASN A 76 8.15 -4.59 13.59
C ASN A 76 7.51 -4.91 14.95
N SER A 77 7.73 -4.08 15.98
CA SER A 77 7.25 -4.37 17.34
C SER A 77 6.17 -3.40 17.84
N ILE A 78 6.04 -2.23 17.22
CA ILE A 78 5.07 -1.21 17.63
C ILE A 78 3.89 -1.24 16.69
N LYS A 79 2.70 -1.57 17.24
CA LYS A 79 1.44 -1.49 16.50
C LYS A 79 1.00 -0.05 16.36
N VAL A 80 0.65 0.31 15.14
CA VAL A 80 0.11 1.60 14.74
C VAL A 80 -1.37 1.43 14.47
N ARG A 81 -2.16 2.40 14.82
CA ARG A 81 -3.58 2.45 14.50
C ARG A 81 -3.78 3.02 13.11
N PHE A 82 -4.44 2.27 12.24
CA PHE A 82 -4.92 2.76 10.96
C PHE A 82 -6.42 2.99 11.06
N THR A 83 -6.90 4.17 10.69
CA THR A 83 -8.32 4.48 10.76
C THR A 83 -8.77 5.24 9.51
N TYR A 84 -9.98 4.93 9.08
CA TYR A 84 -10.74 5.68 8.09
C TYR A 84 -12.08 6.07 8.71
N GLN A 85 -12.48 7.30 8.52
CA GLN A 85 -13.75 7.80 9.01
C GLN A 85 -14.40 8.73 7.98
N ASP A 86 -15.66 8.48 7.72
CA ASP A 86 -16.57 9.39 7.02
C ASP A 86 -17.85 9.64 7.84
N SER A 87 -18.88 10.21 7.22
CA SER A 87 -20.14 10.54 7.90
C SER A 87 -20.95 9.34 8.39
N LYS A 88 -20.69 8.14 7.87
CA LYS A 88 -21.46 6.92 8.13
C LYS A 88 -20.63 5.72 8.53
N THR A 89 -19.30 5.81 8.40
CA THR A 89 -18.41 4.65 8.52
C THR A 89 -17.20 5.00 9.36
N ILE A 90 -16.87 4.14 10.32
CA ILE A 90 -15.58 4.16 11.04
C ILE A 90 -14.99 2.78 10.89
N LEU A 91 -13.83 2.71 10.23
CA LEU A 91 -13.03 1.48 10.08
C LEU A 91 -11.70 1.65 10.78
N GLU A 92 -11.33 0.65 11.58
CA GLU A 92 -10.11 0.69 12.35
C GLU A 92 -9.41 -0.67 12.35
N ASN A 93 -8.10 -0.64 12.23
CA ASN A 93 -7.23 -1.80 12.36
C ASN A 93 -5.89 -1.41 13.00
N TRP A 94 -5.30 -2.34 13.75
CA TRP A 94 -4.01 -2.16 14.39
C TRP A 94 -3.00 -3.14 13.81
N GLY A 95 -1.79 -2.68 13.60
CA GLY A 95 -0.71 -3.55 13.14
C GLY A 95 0.63 -2.85 13.04
N GLU A 96 1.66 -3.64 12.96
CA GLU A 96 3.02 -3.17 12.78
C GLU A 96 3.21 -2.61 11.35
N THR A 97 4.12 -1.65 11.18
CA THR A 97 4.54 -1.19 9.85
C THR A 97 5.17 -2.32 9.05
N ILE A 98 5.94 -3.18 9.71
CA ILE A 98 6.54 -4.39 9.13
C ILE A 98 6.05 -5.57 9.96
N GLU A 99 5.14 -6.38 9.43
CA GLU A 99 4.64 -7.59 10.09
C GLU A 99 5.45 -8.80 9.63
N LEU A 100 5.84 -9.64 10.59
CA LEU A 100 6.57 -10.89 10.33
C LEU A 100 5.67 -12.10 10.53
N ASN A 101 5.99 -13.18 9.83
CA ASN A 101 5.51 -14.52 10.12
C ASN A 101 6.24 -15.11 11.34
N SER A 102 5.76 -16.23 11.86
CA SER A 102 6.37 -16.94 12.97
C SER A 102 7.81 -17.41 12.70
N ASP A 103 8.15 -17.64 11.44
CA ASP A 103 9.51 -18.01 10.99
C ASP A 103 10.44 -16.80 10.81
N GLY A 104 9.97 -15.58 11.10
CA GLY A 104 10.73 -14.34 10.95
C GLY A 104 10.83 -13.81 9.52
N SER A 105 10.17 -14.43 8.56
CA SER A 105 9.99 -13.89 7.21
C SER A 105 9.02 -12.71 7.22
N ILE A 106 9.13 -11.80 6.25
CA ILE A 106 8.22 -10.65 6.15
C ILE A 106 6.87 -11.13 5.61
N LYS A 107 5.82 -10.92 6.40
CA LYS A 107 4.43 -11.23 6.01
C LYS A 107 3.80 -10.12 5.20
N ARG A 108 3.95 -8.89 5.68
CA ARG A 108 3.44 -7.69 4.98
C ARG A 108 4.10 -6.41 5.47
N VAL A 109 3.96 -5.36 4.66
CA VAL A 109 4.24 -3.99 5.06
C VAL A 109 2.95 -3.17 5.06
N ARG A 110 2.84 -2.21 5.97
CA ARG A 110 1.73 -1.25 6.03
C ARG A 110 2.31 0.15 6.10
N LEU A 111 1.93 0.98 5.18
CA LEU A 111 2.30 2.39 5.20
C LEU A 111 1.16 3.21 4.61
N SER A 112 0.56 4.05 5.43
CA SER A 112 -0.42 5.03 4.98
C SER A 112 -0.25 6.31 5.79
N PRO A 113 0.70 7.18 5.40
CA PRO A 113 1.09 8.36 6.20
C PRO A 113 -0.05 9.32 6.54
N ARG A 114 -1.19 9.17 5.89
CA ARG A 114 -2.40 9.99 6.10
C ARG A 114 -3.40 9.37 7.08
N LEU A 115 -3.30 8.05 7.31
CA LEU A 115 -4.31 7.27 8.02
C LEU A 115 -3.71 6.49 9.20
N ASP A 116 -2.40 6.65 9.47
CA ASP A 116 -1.72 5.99 10.57
C ASP A 116 -1.56 6.92 11.77
N TYR A 117 -1.85 6.37 12.95
CA TYR A 117 -1.75 7.08 14.24
C TYR A 117 -0.83 6.30 15.16
N VAL A 118 0.27 6.93 15.53
CA VAL A 118 1.25 6.32 16.43
C VAL A 118 0.65 6.25 17.85
N PRO A 119 0.76 5.11 18.56
CA PRO A 119 0.27 4.98 19.92
C PRO A 119 1.06 5.85 20.91
N VAL A 120 0.50 6.07 22.07
CA VAL A 120 1.20 6.78 23.16
C VAL A 120 2.41 5.93 23.60
N LEU A 121 3.58 6.50 23.51
CA LEU A 121 4.87 5.90 23.88
C LEU A 121 5.63 6.84 24.81
N LYS A 122 6.58 6.29 25.59
CA LYS A 122 7.57 7.14 26.30
C LYS A 122 8.35 7.97 25.28
N LYS A 123 8.69 9.21 25.65
CA LYS A 123 9.29 10.23 24.75
C LYS A 123 10.44 9.67 23.91
N ASP A 124 11.43 9.06 24.53
CA ASP A 124 12.62 8.56 23.82
C ASP A 124 12.28 7.47 22.80
N LYS A 125 11.32 6.59 23.13
CA LYS A 125 10.86 5.55 22.22
C LYS A 125 10.02 6.13 21.07
N LEU A 126 9.24 7.16 21.35
CA LEU A 126 8.44 7.90 20.35
C LEU A 126 9.36 8.57 19.33
N ASP A 127 10.39 9.29 19.78
CA ASP A 127 11.35 9.96 18.92
C ASP A 127 12.09 8.98 18.01
N GLN A 128 12.51 7.85 18.56
CA GLN A 128 13.17 6.79 17.79
C GLN A 128 12.21 6.15 16.79
N PHE A 129 10.95 5.93 17.16
CA PHE A 129 9.94 5.39 16.23
C PHE A 129 9.70 6.34 15.05
N TYR A 130 9.55 7.66 15.30
CA TYR A 130 9.39 8.63 14.22
C TYR A 130 10.62 8.70 13.30
N LYS A 131 11.83 8.58 13.85
CA LYS A 131 13.07 8.47 13.04
C LYS A 131 13.05 7.22 12.16
N ALA A 132 12.67 6.07 12.73
CA ALA A 132 12.55 4.82 12.00
C ALA A 132 11.49 4.91 10.87
N ARG A 133 10.32 5.45 11.20
CA ARG A 133 9.22 5.65 10.25
C ARG A 133 9.62 6.62 9.13
N SER A 134 10.24 7.73 9.45
CA SER A 134 10.72 8.71 8.46
C SER A 134 11.76 8.11 7.53
N LEU A 135 12.68 7.30 8.06
CA LEU A 135 13.66 6.59 7.24
C LEU A 135 12.98 5.59 6.30
N PHE A 136 12.00 4.81 6.79
CA PHE A 136 11.25 3.86 5.96
C PHE A 136 10.54 4.59 4.81
N ILE A 137 9.82 5.67 5.11
CA ILE A 137 9.14 6.51 4.10
C ILE A 137 10.15 7.04 3.07
N LYS A 138 11.28 7.59 3.54
CA LYS A 138 12.34 8.12 2.66
C LYS A 138 12.89 7.04 1.73
N LEU A 139 13.15 5.85 2.24
CA LEU A 139 13.64 4.73 1.44
C LEU A 139 12.59 4.27 0.42
N CYS A 140 11.32 4.14 0.82
CA CYS A 140 10.24 3.75 -0.07
C CYS A 140 10.03 4.73 -1.24
N ASN A 141 10.35 6.01 -1.05
CA ASN A 141 10.24 7.04 -2.09
C ASN A 141 11.59 7.34 -2.78
N SER A 142 12.62 6.55 -2.54
CA SER A 142 13.94 6.79 -3.13
C SER A 142 14.10 6.10 -4.47
N LYS A 143 14.86 6.70 -5.39
CA LYS A 143 15.22 6.12 -6.70
C LYS A 143 15.91 4.75 -6.59
N LYS A 144 16.46 4.42 -5.42
CA LYS A 144 17.08 3.11 -5.17
C LYS A 144 16.09 1.97 -5.15
N PHE A 145 14.85 2.21 -4.67
CA PHE A 145 13.85 1.19 -4.43
C PHE A 145 12.56 1.41 -5.22
N MET A 146 12.37 2.59 -5.76
CA MET A 146 11.18 3.01 -6.48
C MET A 146 11.44 3.01 -7.98
N ILE A 147 10.52 2.41 -8.73
CA ILE A 147 10.40 2.58 -10.18
C ILE A 147 9.28 3.55 -10.49
N GLU A 148 9.41 4.27 -11.60
CA GLU A 148 8.43 5.23 -12.09
C GLU A 148 8.15 4.94 -13.57
N PHE A 149 6.87 4.92 -13.95
CA PHE A 149 6.43 4.66 -15.31
C PHE A 149 5.04 5.25 -15.57
N LYS A 150 4.72 5.48 -16.84
CA LYS A 150 3.41 5.97 -17.25
C LYS A 150 2.57 4.81 -17.77
N LEU A 151 1.38 4.60 -17.16
CA LEU A 151 0.38 3.67 -17.68
C LEU A 151 -0.26 4.25 -18.94
N LYS A 152 -0.45 3.42 -19.95
CA LYS A 152 -1.15 3.75 -21.19
C LYS A 152 -2.60 3.26 -21.12
N PRO A 153 -3.53 3.87 -21.87
CA PRO A 153 -4.88 3.33 -21.99
C PRO A 153 -4.86 1.84 -22.37
N GLY A 154 -5.61 1.03 -21.63
CA GLY A 154 -5.65 -0.42 -21.74
C GLY A 154 -4.68 -1.19 -20.82
N ASP A 155 -3.66 -0.53 -20.26
CA ASP A 155 -2.76 -1.19 -19.29
C ASP A 155 -3.50 -1.51 -17.99
N ILE A 156 -3.20 -2.69 -17.42
CA ILE A 156 -3.67 -3.09 -16.09
C ILE A 156 -2.44 -3.35 -15.21
N MET A 157 -2.28 -2.54 -14.17
CA MET A 157 -1.26 -2.77 -13.14
C MET A 157 -1.85 -3.65 -12.05
N ILE A 158 -1.23 -4.82 -11.81
CA ILE A 158 -1.63 -5.77 -10.76
C ILE A 158 -0.52 -5.81 -9.73
N MET A 159 -0.87 -5.64 -8.44
CA MET A 159 0.12 -5.62 -7.37
C MET A 159 -0.38 -6.33 -6.11
N ASP A 160 0.55 -6.97 -5.41
CA ASP A 160 0.34 -7.48 -4.06
C ASP A 160 0.43 -6.32 -3.07
N ASN A 161 -0.72 -5.92 -2.52
CA ASN A 161 -0.84 -4.82 -1.58
C ASN A 161 -0.22 -5.12 -0.19
N TYR A 162 0.13 -6.38 0.09
CA TYR A 162 0.88 -6.74 1.30
C TYR A 162 2.37 -6.47 1.15
N ARG A 163 2.87 -6.41 -0.08
CA ARG A 163 4.29 -6.26 -0.40
C ARG A 163 4.63 -4.96 -1.09
N THR A 164 3.79 -4.53 -2.03
CA THR A 164 4.10 -3.42 -2.94
C THR A 164 3.47 -2.13 -2.42
N LEU A 165 4.31 -1.10 -2.25
CA LEU A 165 3.82 0.25 -2.08
C LEU A 165 3.71 0.92 -3.44
N HIS A 166 2.65 1.66 -3.62
CA HIS A 166 2.42 2.40 -4.86
C HIS A 166 2.18 3.88 -4.59
N GLY A 167 2.33 4.66 -5.62
CA GLY A 167 2.14 6.10 -5.55
C GLY A 167 1.99 6.69 -6.95
N ARG A 168 2.08 8.01 -7.01
CA ARG A 168 1.89 8.75 -8.24
C ARG A 168 2.59 10.10 -8.15
N THR A 169 3.22 10.53 -9.24
CA THR A 169 3.65 11.92 -9.38
C THR A 169 2.46 12.86 -9.55
N SER A 170 2.63 14.13 -9.29
CA SER A 170 1.61 15.15 -9.60
C SER A 170 1.34 15.20 -11.11
N TYR A 171 0.17 15.67 -11.48
CA TYR A 171 -0.19 15.90 -12.87
C TYR A 171 -0.99 17.20 -13.04
N ASN A 172 -0.98 17.75 -14.25
CA ASN A 172 -1.71 18.97 -14.57
C ASN A 172 -3.12 18.61 -15.06
N MET A 173 -4.14 19.01 -14.28
CA MET A 173 -5.55 18.80 -14.64
C MET A 173 -6.03 19.65 -15.81
N SER A 174 -5.33 20.73 -16.15
CA SER A 174 -5.68 21.61 -17.28
C SER A 174 -5.17 21.07 -18.61
N ILE A 175 -4.33 20.04 -18.61
CA ILE A 175 -3.70 19.47 -19.80
C ILE A 175 -3.92 17.97 -19.82
N GLY A 176 -4.89 17.52 -20.62
CA GLY A 176 -5.24 16.12 -20.75
C GLY A 176 -6.03 15.56 -19.57
N GLU A 177 -6.43 14.32 -19.69
CA GLU A 177 -7.24 13.62 -18.69
C GLU A 177 -6.48 12.42 -18.12
N ARG A 178 -6.82 12.08 -16.88
CA ARG A 178 -6.32 10.88 -16.21
C ARG A 178 -7.45 10.16 -15.49
N HIS A 179 -7.79 8.96 -15.99
CA HIS A 179 -8.83 8.11 -15.44
C HIS A 179 -8.29 6.70 -15.26
N LEU A 180 -8.13 6.29 -13.99
CA LEU A 180 -7.81 4.93 -13.60
C LEU A 180 -8.97 4.36 -12.80
N GLN A 181 -9.30 3.11 -13.07
CA GLN A 181 -10.30 2.35 -12.32
C GLN A 181 -9.60 1.27 -11.50
N GLY A 182 -9.92 1.18 -10.20
CA GLY A 182 -9.30 0.23 -9.29
C GLY A 182 -10.29 -0.80 -8.75
N CYS A 183 -9.79 -2.01 -8.49
CA CYS A 183 -10.51 -3.01 -7.71
C CYS A 183 -9.54 -3.81 -6.85
N TYR A 184 -10.09 -4.55 -5.88
CA TYR A 184 -9.33 -5.35 -4.94
C TYR A 184 -9.85 -6.79 -4.92
N VAL A 185 -8.92 -7.73 -4.69
CA VAL A 185 -9.21 -9.15 -4.50
C VAL A 185 -8.51 -9.61 -3.22
N ASP A 186 -9.19 -10.36 -2.38
CA ASP A 186 -8.60 -10.92 -1.17
C ASP A 186 -7.63 -12.07 -1.51
N HIS A 187 -6.54 -12.20 -0.75
CA HIS A 187 -5.54 -13.26 -0.95
C HIS A 187 -6.15 -14.65 -0.89
N ASP A 188 -7.07 -14.90 0.06
CA ASP A 188 -7.71 -16.20 0.21
C ASP A 188 -8.52 -16.61 -1.03
N SER A 189 -9.11 -15.65 -1.75
CA SER A 189 -9.83 -15.89 -3.00
C SER A 189 -8.90 -16.39 -4.11
N VAL A 190 -7.70 -15.79 -4.22
CA VAL A 190 -6.68 -16.23 -5.18
C VAL A 190 -6.16 -17.63 -4.81
N GLU A 191 -5.79 -17.82 -3.54
CA GLU A 191 -5.29 -19.13 -3.05
C GLU A 191 -6.32 -20.25 -3.22
N SER A 192 -7.59 -19.97 -2.90
CA SER A 192 -8.69 -20.93 -3.05
C SER A 192 -8.85 -21.36 -4.51
N ASN A 193 -8.86 -20.39 -5.44
CA ASN A 193 -8.95 -20.70 -6.87
C ASN A 193 -7.74 -21.50 -7.36
N MET A 194 -6.53 -21.15 -6.94
CA MET A 194 -5.33 -21.93 -7.28
C MET A 194 -5.41 -23.37 -6.78
N LYS A 195 -5.83 -23.59 -5.53
CA LYS A 195 -6.01 -24.93 -4.96
C LYS A 195 -7.09 -25.72 -5.72
N TYR A 196 -8.22 -25.08 -6.03
CA TYR A 196 -9.29 -25.67 -6.83
C TYR A 196 -8.81 -26.09 -8.22
N LEU A 197 -8.13 -25.22 -8.94
CA LEU A 197 -7.63 -25.48 -10.28
C LEU A 197 -6.57 -26.60 -10.28
N LYS A 198 -5.63 -26.57 -9.33
CA LYS A 198 -4.66 -27.66 -9.15
C LYS A 198 -5.36 -29.03 -8.96
N ARG A 199 -6.35 -29.08 -8.09
CA ARG A 199 -7.13 -30.31 -7.85
C ARG A 199 -7.91 -30.76 -9.10
N LYS A 200 -8.53 -29.78 -9.80
CA LYS A 200 -9.36 -30.06 -10.98
C LYS A 200 -8.55 -30.61 -12.16
N PHE A 201 -7.35 -30.13 -12.35
CA PHE A 201 -6.49 -30.47 -13.49
C PHE A 201 -5.31 -31.36 -13.10
N SER A 202 -5.28 -31.90 -11.87
CA SER A 202 -4.22 -32.77 -11.35
C SER A 202 -2.80 -32.23 -11.55
N LEU A 203 -2.62 -30.92 -11.35
CA LEU A 203 -1.34 -30.20 -11.47
C LEU A 203 -0.56 -30.19 -10.15
#